data_c740a8cf407cfa50a0b6273006d3a7c7
#
_entry.id   c740a8cf407cfa50a0b6273006d3a7c7
#
_cell.length_a   1.000
_cell.length_b   1.000
_cell.length_c   1.000
_cell.angle_alpha   90.00
_cell.angle_beta   90.00
_cell.angle_gamma   90.00
#
_symmetry.space_group_name_H-M   'P 1'
#
loop_
_entity.id
_entity.type
_entity.pdbx_description
1 polymer ?
#
loop_
_entity_poly.entity_id
_entity_poly.type
_entity_poly.pdbx_seq_one_letter_code
_entity_poly.pdbx_strand_id
1 'polypeptide(L)'
;VAARAALLGRPESEVRAASYPDTVGVGHYAIDLHPTTTGDNYIDFEALPFQIPLGALVPERMENVVAACKNIGTTHVTNGAYRLHPVEWNIGEAAGAVVAFAGRKRVTPRGVRENPALMAEFQDWIRGQGVETHWPS
;
A
#
# COMPACT_ATOMS: atom_id res chain seq x y z
N VAL A 1 8.75 4.53 -15.65
CA VAL A 1 7.91 5.74 -15.75
C VAL A 1 8.26 6.51 -17.01
N ALA A 2 9.53 6.94 -17.21
CA ALA A 2 9.97 7.73 -18.36
C ALA A 2 9.59 7.12 -19.72
N ALA A 3 9.88 5.85 -19.95
CA ALA A 3 9.56 5.17 -21.22
C ALA A 3 8.04 5.14 -21.49
N ARG A 4 7.23 4.96 -20.44
CA ARG A 4 5.77 4.95 -20.56
C ARG A 4 5.19 6.35 -20.78
N ALA A 5 5.76 7.36 -20.14
CA ALA A 5 5.41 8.77 -20.36
C ALA A 5 5.67 9.18 -21.81
N ALA A 6 6.83 8.81 -22.34
CA ALA A 6 7.18 9.04 -23.74
C ALA A 6 6.22 8.32 -24.70
N LEU A 7 5.87 7.06 -24.44
CA LEU A 7 4.94 6.29 -25.24
C LEU A 7 3.54 6.89 -25.28
N LEU A 8 3.08 7.45 -24.15
CA LEU A 8 1.75 8.05 -24.01
C LEU A 8 1.72 9.54 -24.39
N GLY A 9 2.87 10.16 -24.67
CA GLY A 9 2.98 11.60 -24.94
C GLY A 9 2.53 12.46 -23.74
N ARG A 10 2.72 11.96 -22.53
CA ARG A 10 2.34 12.63 -21.28
C ARG A 10 3.57 12.91 -20.42
N PRO A 11 3.56 13.96 -19.59
CA PRO A 11 4.62 14.18 -18.61
C PRO A 11 4.68 13.05 -17.59
N GLU A 12 5.86 12.74 -17.06
CA GLU A 12 6.05 11.65 -16.08
C GLU A 12 5.17 11.80 -14.84
N SER A 13 4.90 13.03 -14.42
CA SER A 13 4.02 13.33 -13.27
C SER A 13 2.59 12.84 -13.46
N GLU A 14 2.13 12.74 -14.71
CA GLU A 14 0.78 12.24 -15.04
C GLU A 14 0.74 10.71 -15.25
N VAL A 15 1.90 10.05 -15.28
CA VAL A 15 2.04 8.61 -15.51
C VAL A 15 2.58 7.95 -14.24
N ARG A 16 1.97 8.27 -13.11
CA ARG A 16 2.27 7.66 -11.81
C ARG A 16 1.02 7.02 -11.22
N ALA A 17 1.22 6.02 -10.36
CA ALA A 17 0.14 5.51 -9.53
C ALA A 17 -0.35 6.60 -8.57
N ALA A 18 -1.59 6.47 -8.10
CA ALA A 18 -2.15 7.39 -7.13
C ALA A 18 -1.28 7.45 -5.86
N SER A 19 -1.11 8.66 -5.34
CA SER A 19 -0.48 8.88 -4.04
C SER A 19 -1.51 8.90 -2.93
N TYR A 20 -1.10 8.43 -1.75
CA TYR A 20 -1.97 8.36 -0.57
C TYR A 20 -1.38 9.17 0.59
N PRO A 21 -2.17 10.03 1.25
CA PRO A 21 -1.70 10.79 2.41
C PRO A 21 -1.36 9.89 3.60
N ASP A 22 -1.95 8.69 3.66
CA ASP A 22 -1.73 7.68 4.67
C ASP A 22 -0.81 6.53 4.20
N THR A 23 0.11 6.81 3.27
CA THR A 23 1.07 5.80 2.78
C THR A 23 1.98 5.29 3.90
N VAL A 24 2.17 3.97 3.96
CA VAL A 24 3.00 3.29 4.95
C VAL A 24 4.01 2.33 4.32
N GLY A 25 4.09 2.34 3.01
CA GLY A 25 5.02 1.50 2.27
C GLY A 25 4.87 1.70 0.77
N VAL A 26 5.71 1.02 0.02
CA VAL A 26 5.74 1.03 -1.45
C VAL A 26 5.71 -0.39 -1.99
N GLY A 27 5.25 -0.55 -3.21
CA GLY A 27 5.25 -1.81 -3.92
C GLY A 27 5.37 -1.61 -5.42
N HIS A 28 5.92 -2.62 -6.09
CA HIS A 28 5.98 -2.67 -7.54
C HIS A 28 5.89 -4.12 -8.00
N TYR A 29 4.81 -4.45 -8.67
CA TYR A 29 4.62 -5.73 -9.34
C TYR A 29 3.58 -5.61 -10.44
N ALA A 30 3.65 -6.47 -11.45
CA ALA A 30 2.63 -6.59 -12.48
C ALA A 30 1.25 -6.92 -11.88
N ILE A 31 0.20 -6.49 -12.54
CA ILE A 31 -1.16 -6.95 -12.22
C ILE A 31 -1.31 -8.32 -12.85
N ASP A 32 -1.15 -9.34 -12.03
CA ASP A 32 -1.22 -10.76 -12.38
C ASP A 32 -2.53 -11.35 -11.83
N LEU A 33 -3.48 -11.60 -12.73
CA LEU A 33 -4.79 -12.18 -12.41
C LEU A 33 -4.91 -13.54 -13.09
N HIS A 34 -5.01 -14.58 -12.28
CA HIS A 34 -5.21 -15.94 -12.76
C HIS A 34 -6.66 -16.17 -13.22
N PRO A 35 -6.90 -17.11 -14.14
CA PRO A 35 -8.24 -17.49 -14.52
C PRO A 35 -9.08 -17.91 -13.32
N THR A 36 -10.34 -17.51 -13.31
CA THR A 36 -11.30 -17.92 -12.29
C THR A 36 -12.08 -19.16 -12.73
N THR A 37 -12.75 -19.81 -11.79
CA THR A 37 -13.65 -20.94 -12.10
C THR A 37 -14.86 -20.52 -12.95
N THR A 38 -15.15 -19.23 -13.05
CA THR A 38 -16.21 -18.65 -13.87
C THR A 38 -15.78 -18.36 -15.32
N GLY A 39 -14.51 -18.64 -15.65
CA GLY A 39 -14.02 -18.55 -17.03
C GLY A 39 -13.39 -17.21 -17.40
N ASP A 40 -13.06 -16.36 -16.42
CA ASP A 40 -12.31 -15.13 -16.67
C ASP A 40 -10.92 -15.49 -17.20
N ASN A 41 -10.45 -14.71 -18.18
CA ASN A 41 -9.16 -14.92 -18.78
C ASN A 41 -8.00 -14.53 -17.85
N TYR A 42 -6.85 -15.11 -18.09
CA TYR A 42 -5.58 -14.67 -17.52
C TYR A 42 -5.27 -13.24 -17.97
N ILE A 43 -4.93 -12.39 -17.00
CA ILE A 43 -4.52 -11.00 -17.24
C ILE A 43 -3.15 -10.79 -16.57
N ASP A 44 -2.19 -10.37 -17.38
CA ASP A 44 -0.86 -10.00 -16.91
C ASP A 44 -0.41 -8.75 -17.66
N PHE A 45 -0.25 -7.64 -16.94
CA PHE A 45 0.27 -6.40 -17.50
C PHE A 45 1.03 -5.58 -16.45
N GLU A 46 2.00 -4.81 -16.90
CA GLU A 46 2.80 -3.96 -16.04
C GLU A 46 1.97 -2.95 -15.26
N ALA A 47 2.26 -2.82 -13.98
CA ALA A 47 1.78 -1.74 -13.14
C ALA A 47 2.85 -0.66 -12.97
N LEU A 48 2.42 0.53 -12.59
CA LEU A 48 3.32 1.56 -12.09
C LEU A 48 3.72 1.26 -10.65
N PRO A 49 4.91 1.68 -10.20
CA PRO A 49 5.23 1.69 -8.78
C PRO A 49 4.13 2.39 -7.97
N PHE A 50 3.69 1.77 -6.89
CA PHE A 50 2.53 2.21 -6.11
C PHE A 50 2.87 2.33 -4.62
N GLN A 51 1.99 3.00 -3.89
CA GLN A 51 2.04 3.14 -2.44
C GLN A 51 1.06 2.19 -1.76
N ILE A 52 1.35 1.85 -0.51
CA ILE A 52 0.49 1.04 0.36
C ILE A 52 -0.18 1.97 1.36
N PRO A 53 -1.50 2.24 1.25
CA PRO A 53 -2.20 3.09 2.21
C PRO A 53 -2.49 2.34 3.51
N LEU A 54 -2.34 2.99 4.66
CA LEU A 54 -2.68 2.42 5.98
C LEU A 54 -4.15 2.01 6.03
N GLY A 55 -5.03 2.73 5.34
CA GLY A 55 -6.45 2.41 5.27
C GLY A 55 -6.76 1.04 4.70
N ALA A 56 -5.90 0.48 3.85
CA ALA A 56 -6.06 -0.87 3.34
C ALA A 56 -5.76 -1.96 4.40
N LEU A 57 -5.00 -1.62 5.44
CA LEU A 57 -4.64 -2.55 6.51
C LEU A 57 -5.65 -2.55 7.67
N VAL A 58 -6.43 -1.47 7.81
CA VAL A 58 -7.35 -1.27 8.95
C VAL A 58 -8.78 -1.61 8.53
N PRO A 59 -9.39 -2.70 9.07
CA PRO A 59 -10.76 -3.07 8.76
C PRO A 59 -11.76 -1.99 9.19
N GLU A 60 -12.85 -1.84 8.42
CA GLU A 60 -13.86 -0.81 8.67
C GLU A 60 -14.60 -0.96 10.02
N ARG A 61 -14.83 -2.20 10.45
CA ARG A 61 -15.70 -2.50 11.62
C ARG A 61 -14.94 -3.05 12.83
N MET A 62 -13.66 -3.40 12.69
CA MET A 62 -12.89 -4.01 13.77
C MET A 62 -11.76 -3.08 14.17
N GLU A 63 -11.60 -2.83 15.46
CA GLU A 63 -10.60 -1.89 15.98
C GLU A 63 -9.32 -2.59 16.45
N ASN A 64 -9.40 -3.87 16.79
CA ASN A 64 -8.31 -4.67 17.36
C ASN A 64 -7.69 -5.66 16.36
N VAL A 65 -7.91 -5.45 15.08
CA VAL A 65 -7.35 -6.27 14.00
C VAL A 65 -6.70 -5.36 12.96
N VAL A 66 -5.54 -5.77 12.49
CA VAL A 66 -4.83 -5.16 11.36
C VAL A 66 -4.47 -6.27 10.38
N ALA A 67 -4.75 -6.06 9.11
CA ALA A 67 -4.32 -6.97 8.05
C ALA A 67 -2.80 -6.80 7.82
N ALA A 68 -2.07 -7.91 7.78
CA ALA A 68 -0.61 -7.89 7.78
C ALA A 68 0.04 -8.65 6.61
N CYS A 69 -0.76 -9.04 5.61
CA CYS A 69 -0.27 -9.82 4.47
C CYS A 69 -1.24 -9.65 3.28
N LYS A 70 -1.50 -10.71 2.51
CA LYS A 70 -2.40 -10.74 1.33
C LYS A 70 -3.85 -10.34 1.62
N ASN A 71 -4.24 -10.31 2.87
CA ASN A 71 -5.59 -10.04 3.35
C ASN A 71 -5.92 -8.56 3.55
N ILE A 72 -5.11 -7.65 3.01
CA ILE A 72 -5.43 -6.22 3.01
C ILE A 72 -6.63 -5.91 2.11
N GLY A 73 -7.22 -4.74 2.32
CA GLY A 73 -8.33 -4.25 1.49
C GLY A 73 -7.88 -3.87 0.09
N THR A 74 -8.17 -4.73 -0.88
CA THR A 74 -7.85 -4.53 -2.30
C THR A 74 -9.09 -4.74 -3.15
N THR A 75 -9.10 -4.18 -4.37
CA THR A 75 -10.01 -4.59 -5.42
C THR A 75 -9.50 -5.86 -6.10
N HIS A 76 -10.36 -6.51 -6.90
CA HIS A 76 -9.93 -7.66 -7.71
C HIS A 76 -8.67 -7.35 -8.54
N VAL A 77 -8.65 -6.20 -9.20
CA VAL A 77 -7.51 -5.77 -10.04
C VAL A 77 -6.27 -5.48 -9.21
N THR A 78 -6.38 -4.68 -8.17
CA THR A 78 -5.21 -4.29 -7.35
C THR A 78 -4.65 -5.46 -6.56
N ASN A 79 -5.45 -6.46 -6.22
CA ASN A 79 -4.97 -7.67 -5.57
C ASN A 79 -3.88 -8.39 -6.39
N GLY A 80 -3.97 -8.34 -7.72
CA GLY A 80 -2.95 -8.91 -8.61
C GLY A 80 -1.54 -8.39 -8.38
N ALA A 81 -1.40 -7.13 -7.92
CA ALA A 81 -0.12 -6.50 -7.64
C ALA A 81 0.26 -6.50 -6.14
N TYR A 82 -0.72 -6.41 -5.24
CA TYR A 82 -0.46 -6.29 -3.79
C TYR A 82 -0.16 -7.62 -3.10
N ARG A 83 -0.51 -8.77 -3.69
CA ARG A 83 -0.38 -10.11 -3.10
C ARG A 83 0.99 -10.76 -3.23
N LEU A 84 1.99 -10.05 -3.74
CA LEU A 84 3.33 -10.60 -3.97
C LEU A 84 4.26 -10.40 -2.77
N HIS A 85 5.18 -11.35 -2.56
CA HIS A 85 6.00 -11.44 -1.35
C HIS A 85 6.76 -10.15 -0.98
N PRO A 86 7.41 -9.41 -1.90
CA PRO A 86 8.07 -8.17 -1.51
C PRO A 86 7.09 -7.11 -0.99
N VAL A 87 5.89 -7.03 -1.59
CA VAL A 87 4.83 -6.11 -1.15
C VAL A 87 4.26 -6.56 0.20
N GLU A 88 4.07 -7.87 0.39
CA GLU A 88 3.60 -8.43 1.66
C GLU A 88 4.54 -8.17 2.82
N TRP A 89 5.85 -8.17 2.59
CA TRP A 89 6.83 -7.81 3.62
C TRP A 89 6.64 -6.37 4.08
N ASN A 90 6.51 -5.43 3.15
CA ASN A 90 6.22 -4.02 3.48
C ASN A 90 4.88 -3.88 4.23
N ILE A 91 3.85 -4.62 3.81
CA ILE A 91 2.56 -4.66 4.51
C ILE A 91 2.72 -5.18 5.94
N GLY A 92 3.44 -6.27 6.12
CA GLY A 92 3.68 -6.88 7.43
C GLY A 92 4.48 -5.97 8.36
N GLU A 93 5.50 -5.31 7.84
CA GLU A 93 6.31 -4.32 8.56
C GLU A 93 5.45 -3.12 9.01
N ALA A 94 4.67 -2.55 8.09
CA ALA A 94 3.75 -1.46 8.40
C ALA A 94 2.69 -1.85 9.43
N ALA A 95 2.13 -3.06 9.34
CA ALA A 95 1.15 -3.57 10.29
C ALA A 95 1.74 -3.72 11.70
N GLY A 96 2.93 -4.31 11.82
CA GLY A 96 3.65 -4.42 13.10
C GLY A 96 3.98 -3.04 13.67
N ALA A 97 4.47 -2.15 12.83
CA ALA A 97 4.83 -0.79 13.21
C ALA A 97 3.62 0.01 13.72
N VAL A 98 2.48 -0.01 13.02
CA VAL A 98 1.30 0.75 13.45
C VAL A 98 0.73 0.23 14.77
N VAL A 99 0.75 -1.08 14.99
CA VAL A 99 0.29 -1.66 16.27
C VAL A 99 1.19 -1.22 17.42
N ALA A 100 2.52 -1.25 17.23
CA ALA A 100 3.48 -0.79 18.22
C ALA A 100 3.36 0.72 18.51
N PHE A 101 3.19 1.53 17.48
CA PHE A 101 2.99 2.98 17.61
C PHE A 101 1.67 3.32 18.31
N ALA A 102 0.56 2.72 17.88
CA ALA A 102 -0.76 2.92 18.45
C ALA A 102 -0.80 2.54 19.95
N GLY A 103 -0.15 1.43 20.32
CA GLY A 103 -0.02 1.00 21.71
C GLY A 103 0.74 2.01 22.57
N ARG A 104 1.84 2.58 22.08
CA ARG A 104 2.60 3.64 22.78
C ARG A 104 1.79 4.93 22.93
N LYS A 105 0.99 5.27 21.92
CA LYS A 105 0.13 6.47 21.93
C LYS A 105 -1.20 6.25 22.65
N ARG A 106 -1.52 5.01 23.04
CA ARG A 106 -2.79 4.60 23.65
C ARG A 106 -4.00 4.97 22.77
N VAL A 107 -3.88 4.75 21.50
CA VAL A 107 -4.93 4.93 20.48
C VAL A 107 -5.12 3.63 19.68
N THR A 108 -6.17 3.55 18.88
CA THR A 108 -6.32 2.45 17.93
C THR A 108 -5.52 2.71 16.64
N PRO A 109 -5.17 1.68 15.86
CA PRO A 109 -4.59 1.86 14.51
C PRO A 109 -5.44 2.78 13.62
N ARG A 110 -6.76 2.69 13.71
CA ARG A 110 -7.69 3.63 13.05
C ARG A 110 -7.51 5.05 13.54
N GLY A 111 -7.38 5.26 14.85
CA GLY A 111 -7.14 6.57 15.45
C GLY A 111 -5.82 7.21 14.98
N VAL A 112 -4.79 6.41 14.70
CA VAL A 112 -3.55 6.91 14.07
C VAL A 112 -3.87 7.45 12.67
N ARG A 113 -4.59 6.69 11.85
CA ARG A 113 -4.94 7.06 10.47
C ARG A 113 -5.85 8.29 10.40
N GLU A 114 -6.84 8.37 11.28
CA GLU A 114 -7.87 9.44 11.25
C GLU A 114 -7.37 10.76 11.85
N ASN A 115 -6.26 10.74 12.56
CA ASN A 115 -5.64 11.95 13.11
C ASN A 115 -4.43 12.35 12.26
N PRO A 116 -4.49 13.45 11.49
CA PRO A 116 -3.41 13.86 10.58
C PRO A 116 -2.06 14.08 11.30
N ALA A 117 -2.08 14.59 12.53
CA ALA A 117 -0.84 14.81 13.30
C ALA A 117 -0.21 13.48 13.74
N LEU A 118 -1.01 12.53 14.21
CA LEU A 118 -0.53 11.18 14.54
C LEU A 118 -0.07 10.41 13.31
N MET A 119 -0.77 10.58 12.18
CA MET A 119 -0.38 9.96 10.92
C MET A 119 0.98 10.47 10.44
N ALA A 120 1.19 11.78 10.48
CA ALA A 120 2.48 12.37 10.13
C ALA A 120 3.61 11.90 11.07
N GLU A 121 3.38 11.90 12.38
CA GLU A 121 4.35 11.39 13.37
C GLU A 121 4.68 9.91 13.14
N PHE A 122 3.66 9.12 12.83
CA PHE A 122 3.85 7.69 12.50
C PHE A 122 4.69 7.50 11.24
N GLN A 123 4.39 8.26 10.17
CA GLN A 123 5.17 8.20 8.93
C GLN A 123 6.63 8.63 9.14
N ASP A 124 6.88 9.68 9.94
CA ASP A 124 8.23 10.10 10.30
C ASP A 124 8.96 9.01 11.08
N TRP A 125 8.26 8.40 12.02
CA TRP A 125 8.85 7.33 12.84
C TRP A 125 9.22 6.10 12.01
N ILE A 126 8.36 5.61 11.10
CA ILE A 126 8.68 4.45 10.26
C ILE A 126 9.79 4.77 9.25
N ARG A 127 9.82 5.98 8.68
CA ARG A 127 10.95 6.42 7.83
C ARG A 127 12.26 6.43 8.60
N GLY A 128 12.25 6.84 9.85
CA GLY A 128 13.40 6.74 10.75
C GLY A 128 13.87 5.32 11.02
N GLN A 129 13.01 4.30 10.80
CA GLN A 129 13.37 2.88 10.86
C GLN A 129 13.85 2.31 9.52
N GLY A 130 13.87 3.12 8.45
CA GLY A 130 14.27 2.71 7.12
C GLY A 130 13.12 2.25 6.21
N VAL A 131 11.86 2.40 6.63
CA VAL A 131 10.71 2.06 5.80
C VAL A 131 10.54 3.11 4.70
N GLU A 132 10.54 2.67 3.45
CA GLU A 132 10.28 3.52 2.29
C GLU A 132 8.77 3.74 2.13
N THR A 133 8.34 4.99 2.23
CA THR A 133 6.92 5.37 2.06
C THR A 133 6.63 6.01 0.70
N HIS A 134 7.68 6.32 -0.06
CA HIS A 134 7.60 6.91 -1.40
C HIS A 134 8.66 6.29 -2.30
N TRP A 135 8.32 6.09 -3.55
CA TRP A 135 9.30 5.73 -4.57
C TRP A 135 10.23 6.92 -4.85
N PRO A 136 11.53 6.68 -5.06
CA PRO A 136 12.45 7.71 -5.54
C PRO A 136 11.92 8.36 -6.81
N SER A 137 12.09 9.66 -6.92
CA SER A 137 11.72 10.46 -8.11
C SER A 137 12.69 10.20 -9.28
#